data_e5563f5809c437ca3ab17820409ee4f9
#
_entry.id   e5563f5809c437ca3ab17820409ee4f9
#
_cell.length_a   1.000
_cell.length_b   1.000
_cell.length_c   1.000
_cell.angle_alpha   90.00
_cell.angle_beta   90.00
_cell.angle_gamma   90.00
#
_symmetry.space_group_name_H-M   'P 1'
#
loop_
_entity.id
_entity.type
_entity.pdbx_description
1 polymer ?
#
loop_
_entity_poly.entity_id
_entity_poly.type
_entity_poly.pdbx_seq_one_letter_code
_entity_poly.pdbx_strand_id
1 'polypeptide(L)'
;MKQIRSLLLLLILAMAPTFALASHSEGEEDGKTINIPETVLEHLSDSYEWHIASYEGKSLSIPLPIIVRSSNTGEWTFCTEASLPDNFYFDAKHHGKIYEKMADGTTVRPLDLSITKTVAQIWIVVFVLIAVFLSCARWYKGKDERSKAPGGFVGMMEMFVMTIYDDVIKASIGEKHFKPFAPYLLTVFFFIFTTNLLGLLPIFPGGANVTGNINITLFLALCTMVAINLFGNKEYWKEIFWPEVPIFLKAYPVPLMPVIEFFGVFTKPFALMVRLFANMMAGHAIILSFTCVIFLGWSMGVGFGIGLNFVSIIMTLFMNCLEVLVAFVQAYVFTLLSAVFIGLAQKDEH
;
A
#
# COMPACT_ATOMS: atom_id res chain seq x y z
N MET A 1 18.73 -13.37 20.34
CA MET A 1 19.01 -14.25 19.20
C MET A 1 18.00 -15.38 19.02
N LYS A 2 17.59 -16.13 20.05
CA LYS A 2 16.58 -17.21 19.92
C LYS A 2 15.21 -16.67 19.44
N GLN A 3 14.75 -15.54 19.94
CA GLN A 3 13.46 -14.94 19.55
C GLN A 3 13.46 -14.41 18.12
N ILE A 4 14.56 -13.84 17.64
CA ILE A 4 14.69 -13.39 16.24
C ILE A 4 14.68 -14.59 15.29
N ARG A 5 15.35 -15.69 15.67
CA ARG A 5 15.29 -16.96 14.91
C ARG A 5 13.87 -17.54 14.87
N SER A 6 13.13 -17.46 15.99
CA SER A 6 11.74 -17.92 16.06
C SER A 6 10.81 -17.05 15.21
N LEU A 7 11.04 -15.74 15.18
CA LEU A 7 10.26 -14.80 14.38
C LEU A 7 10.55 -14.97 12.87
N LEU A 8 11.81 -15.18 12.51
CA LEU A 8 12.23 -15.51 11.13
C LEU A 8 11.67 -16.86 10.68
N LEU A 9 11.68 -17.88 11.56
CA LEU A 9 11.08 -19.18 11.29
C LEU A 9 9.55 -19.08 11.13
N LEU A 10 8.88 -18.28 11.96
CA LEU A 10 7.45 -18.01 11.84
C LEU A 10 7.11 -17.26 10.54
N LEU A 11 7.93 -16.29 10.15
CA LEU A 11 7.80 -15.57 8.89
C LEU A 11 7.98 -16.50 7.67
N ILE A 12 9.02 -17.35 7.72
CA ILE A 12 9.28 -18.36 6.69
C ILE A 12 8.16 -19.41 6.66
N LEU A 13 7.66 -19.84 7.82
CA LEU A 13 6.56 -20.79 7.93
C LEU A 13 5.22 -20.19 7.48
N ALA A 14 4.97 -18.90 7.72
CA ALA A 14 3.81 -18.17 7.22
C ALA A 14 3.85 -17.96 5.70
N MET A 15 5.05 -17.94 5.09
CA MET A 15 5.23 -17.85 3.65
C MET A 15 5.20 -19.23 2.95
N ALA A 16 5.37 -20.33 3.70
CA ALA A 16 5.33 -21.70 3.15
C ALA A 16 3.97 -22.12 2.56
N PRO A 17 2.81 -21.71 3.10
CA PRO A 17 1.51 -22.09 2.51
C PRO A 17 1.21 -21.47 1.15
N THR A 18 1.95 -20.47 0.69
CA THR A 18 1.82 -19.99 -0.71
C THR A 18 2.05 -21.09 -1.73
N PHE A 19 2.87 -22.08 -1.40
CA PHE A 19 3.16 -23.21 -2.30
C PHE A 19 2.03 -24.24 -2.34
N ALA A 20 1.33 -24.46 -1.23
CA ALA A 20 0.22 -25.41 -1.15
C ALA A 20 -1.07 -24.89 -1.80
N LEU A 21 -1.29 -23.57 -1.76
CA LEU A 21 -2.47 -22.95 -2.38
C LEU A 21 -2.30 -22.71 -3.88
N ALA A 22 -1.06 -22.47 -4.34
CA ALA A 22 -0.75 -22.33 -5.76
C ALA A 22 -0.87 -23.65 -6.55
N SER A 23 -0.83 -24.82 -5.88
CA SER A 23 -0.95 -26.13 -6.56
C SER A 23 -2.37 -26.55 -6.89
N HIS A 24 -3.39 -25.75 -6.57
CA HIS A 24 -4.81 -26.13 -6.73
C HIS A 24 -5.66 -25.12 -7.49
N SER A 25 -5.08 -24.18 -8.24
CA SER A 25 -5.87 -23.42 -9.21
C SER A 25 -5.89 -24.19 -10.53
N GLU A 26 -6.92 -25.00 -10.71
CA GLU A 26 -7.54 -25.51 -11.91
C GLU A 26 -6.72 -25.51 -13.21
N GLY A 27 -6.09 -26.63 -13.47
CA GLY A 27 -5.88 -27.08 -14.81
C GLY A 27 -7.00 -28.04 -15.23
N GLU A 28 -8.10 -27.53 -15.68
CA GLU A 28 -9.03 -28.23 -16.57
C GLU A 28 -10.04 -27.22 -17.12
N GLU A 29 -9.67 -26.61 -18.25
CA GLU A 29 -10.57 -26.42 -19.39
C GLU A 29 -9.76 -25.94 -20.59
N ASP A 30 -9.81 -26.75 -21.64
CA ASP A 30 -9.65 -26.41 -23.05
C ASP A 30 -8.61 -25.36 -23.45
N GLY A 31 -7.42 -25.79 -23.89
CA GLY A 31 -6.64 -25.14 -24.98
C GLY A 31 -6.36 -23.63 -24.90
N LYS A 32 -6.75 -22.92 -23.84
CA LYS A 32 -6.47 -21.51 -23.64
C LYS A 32 -5.06 -21.31 -23.12
N THR A 33 -4.20 -20.75 -23.94
CA THR A 33 -2.93 -20.20 -23.48
C THR A 33 -3.19 -19.21 -22.35
N ILE A 34 -2.69 -19.49 -21.15
CA ILE A 34 -2.81 -18.59 -19.99
C ILE A 34 -2.16 -17.26 -20.37
N ASN A 35 -2.96 -16.21 -20.45
CA ASN A 35 -2.45 -14.87 -20.69
C ASN A 35 -1.90 -14.30 -19.37
N ILE A 36 -0.63 -14.59 -19.09
CA ILE A 36 0.04 -14.21 -17.83
C ILE A 36 -0.18 -12.73 -17.47
N PRO A 37 0.01 -11.73 -18.37
CA PRO A 37 -0.23 -10.34 -18.05
C PRO A 37 -1.66 -10.04 -17.59
N GLU A 38 -2.65 -10.63 -18.20
CA GLU A 38 -4.06 -10.42 -17.87
C GLU A 38 -4.40 -11.03 -16.52
N THR A 39 -3.97 -12.28 -16.26
CA THR A 39 -4.14 -12.95 -14.98
C THR A 39 -3.47 -12.19 -13.83
N VAL A 40 -2.25 -11.68 -14.05
CA VAL A 40 -1.53 -10.87 -13.06
C VAL A 40 -2.27 -9.57 -12.76
N LEU A 41 -2.75 -8.86 -13.78
CA LEU A 41 -3.49 -7.60 -13.60
C LEU A 41 -4.83 -7.83 -12.89
N GLU A 42 -5.52 -8.92 -13.18
CA GLU A 42 -6.78 -9.28 -12.53
C GLU A 42 -6.59 -9.55 -11.04
N HIS A 43 -5.56 -10.30 -10.66
CA HIS A 43 -5.24 -10.58 -9.25
C HIS A 43 -4.76 -9.35 -8.47
N LEU A 44 -4.15 -8.38 -9.15
CA LEU A 44 -3.70 -7.11 -8.53
C LEU A 44 -4.82 -6.09 -8.41
N SER A 45 -5.93 -6.27 -9.11
CA SER A 45 -7.09 -5.38 -9.07
C SER A 45 -7.84 -5.51 -7.74
N ASP A 46 -8.58 -4.45 -7.40
CA ASP A 46 -9.44 -4.44 -6.22
C ASP A 46 -10.72 -5.24 -6.52
N SER A 47 -11.24 -5.99 -5.54
CA SER A 47 -12.39 -6.87 -5.68
C SER A 47 -13.43 -6.65 -4.58
N TYR A 48 -14.68 -7.04 -4.84
CA TYR A 48 -15.80 -6.99 -3.88
C TYR A 48 -15.94 -8.27 -3.07
N GLU A 49 -15.08 -9.24 -3.30
CA GLU A 49 -14.95 -10.44 -2.48
C GLU A 49 -13.51 -10.66 -2.04
N TRP A 50 -13.34 -11.32 -0.90
CA TRP A 50 -12.02 -11.71 -0.41
C TRP A 50 -11.85 -13.20 -0.63
N HIS A 51 -11.17 -13.55 -1.71
CA HIS A 51 -10.86 -14.94 -2.02
C HIS A 51 -9.80 -15.49 -1.04
N ILE A 52 -10.12 -16.60 -0.37
CA ILE A 52 -9.21 -17.25 0.60
C ILE A 52 -8.53 -18.45 -0.04
N ALA A 53 -9.29 -19.35 -0.66
CA ALA A 53 -8.78 -20.57 -1.26
C ALA A 53 -9.80 -21.16 -2.24
N SER A 54 -9.33 -21.88 -3.23
CA SER A 54 -10.16 -22.72 -4.10
C SER A 54 -9.83 -24.19 -3.82
N TYR A 55 -10.84 -25.00 -3.55
CA TYR A 55 -10.71 -26.44 -3.34
C TYR A 55 -11.80 -27.18 -4.12
N GLU A 56 -11.40 -28.13 -4.98
CA GLU A 56 -12.30 -28.96 -5.82
C GLU A 56 -13.37 -28.15 -6.58
N GLY A 57 -12.98 -27.04 -7.22
CA GLY A 57 -13.92 -26.22 -8.00
C GLY A 57 -14.87 -25.34 -7.16
N LYS A 58 -14.71 -25.32 -5.83
CA LYS A 58 -15.43 -24.41 -4.93
C LYS A 58 -14.48 -23.32 -4.44
N SER A 59 -14.76 -22.06 -4.80
CA SER A 59 -14.06 -20.91 -4.24
C SER A 59 -14.57 -20.62 -2.83
N LEU A 60 -13.68 -20.63 -1.83
CA LEU A 60 -13.98 -20.13 -0.51
C LEU A 60 -13.63 -18.64 -0.49
N SER A 61 -14.63 -17.79 -0.63
CA SER A 61 -14.49 -16.34 -0.56
C SER A 61 -15.36 -15.77 0.58
N ILE A 62 -14.87 -14.70 1.19
CA ILE A 62 -15.68 -13.90 2.13
C ILE A 62 -16.35 -12.81 1.29
N PRO A 63 -17.71 -12.83 1.20
CA PRO A 63 -18.43 -11.77 0.51
C PRO A 63 -18.33 -10.47 1.30
N LEU A 64 -17.94 -9.39 0.62
CA LEU A 64 -17.86 -8.07 1.22
C LEU A 64 -19.15 -7.28 0.97
N PRO A 65 -19.57 -6.40 1.88
CA PRO A 65 -20.79 -5.63 1.71
C PRO A 65 -20.63 -4.60 0.58
N ILE A 66 -21.55 -4.67 -0.37
CA ILE A 66 -21.67 -3.75 -1.50
C ILE A 66 -22.70 -2.69 -1.14
N ILE A 67 -22.29 -1.43 -1.23
CA ILE A 67 -23.11 -0.26 -0.94
C ILE A 67 -23.08 0.65 -2.16
N VAL A 68 -24.14 0.61 -2.95
CA VAL A 68 -24.23 1.42 -4.17
C VAL A 68 -25.50 2.29 -4.12
N ARG A 69 -25.36 3.50 -4.67
CA ARG A 69 -26.50 4.39 -4.88
C ARG A 69 -26.82 4.42 -6.35
N SER A 70 -28.05 4.00 -6.71
CA SER A 70 -28.53 4.03 -8.08
C SER A 70 -28.49 5.47 -8.64
N SER A 71 -27.97 5.61 -9.83
CA SER A 71 -27.98 6.88 -10.56
C SER A 71 -29.35 7.20 -11.16
N ASN A 72 -30.20 6.17 -11.33
CA ASN A 72 -31.54 6.30 -11.91
C ASN A 72 -32.57 6.66 -10.85
N THR A 73 -32.65 5.87 -9.75
CA THR A 73 -33.68 6.03 -8.71
C THR A 73 -33.21 6.87 -7.53
N GLY A 74 -31.88 7.03 -7.36
CA GLY A 74 -31.28 7.69 -6.19
C GLY A 74 -31.35 6.87 -4.92
N GLU A 75 -31.84 5.63 -4.97
CA GLU A 75 -31.98 4.74 -3.83
C GLU A 75 -30.66 4.07 -3.47
N TRP A 76 -30.48 3.79 -2.17
CA TRP A 76 -29.33 3.05 -1.68
C TRP A 76 -29.63 1.56 -1.67
N THR A 77 -28.75 0.77 -2.29
CA THR A 77 -28.81 -0.69 -2.30
C THR A 77 -27.68 -1.25 -1.46
N PHE A 78 -28.06 -2.10 -0.49
CA PHE A 78 -27.12 -2.85 0.35
C PHE A 78 -27.23 -4.32 -0.02
N CYS A 79 -26.17 -4.89 -0.59
CA CYS A 79 -26.16 -6.26 -1.05
C CYS A 79 -24.77 -6.89 -0.89
N THR A 80 -24.67 -8.16 -1.23
CA THR A 80 -23.41 -8.86 -1.45
C THR A 80 -23.33 -9.25 -2.92
N GLU A 81 -22.16 -9.70 -3.38
CA GLU A 81 -21.99 -10.13 -4.77
C GLU A 81 -23.07 -11.14 -5.22
N ALA A 82 -23.38 -12.11 -4.35
CA ALA A 82 -24.41 -13.13 -4.63
C ALA A 82 -25.86 -12.60 -4.66
N SER A 83 -26.14 -11.42 -4.11
CA SER A 83 -27.47 -10.81 -4.03
C SER A 83 -27.58 -9.49 -4.80
N LEU A 84 -26.67 -9.26 -5.76
CA LEU A 84 -26.67 -8.06 -6.58
C LEU A 84 -27.96 -8.00 -7.43
N PRO A 85 -28.74 -6.88 -7.43
CA PRO A 85 -29.92 -6.74 -8.27
C PRO A 85 -29.57 -6.75 -9.76
N ASP A 86 -30.51 -7.24 -10.61
CA ASP A 86 -30.32 -7.39 -12.06
C ASP A 86 -29.99 -6.09 -12.82
N ASN A 87 -30.27 -4.94 -12.19
CA ASN A 87 -29.96 -3.62 -12.75
C ASN A 87 -28.46 -3.30 -12.70
N PHE A 88 -27.70 -3.99 -11.84
CA PHE A 88 -26.26 -3.79 -11.67
C PHE A 88 -25.51 -5.00 -12.21
N TYR A 89 -24.33 -4.76 -12.76
CA TYR A 89 -23.45 -5.82 -13.23
C TYR A 89 -21.98 -5.44 -13.07
N PHE A 90 -21.12 -6.44 -12.99
CA PHE A 90 -19.67 -6.25 -12.97
C PHE A 90 -19.15 -6.15 -14.41
N ASP A 91 -18.47 -5.06 -14.74
CA ASP A 91 -17.88 -4.89 -16.05
C ASP A 91 -16.46 -5.45 -16.07
N ALA A 92 -16.27 -6.56 -16.81
CA ALA A 92 -14.97 -7.19 -16.99
C ALA A 92 -13.94 -6.26 -17.67
N LYS A 93 -14.39 -5.34 -18.55
CA LYS A 93 -13.50 -4.38 -19.23
C LYS A 93 -12.93 -3.32 -18.30
N HIS A 94 -13.63 -3.03 -17.20
CA HIS A 94 -13.24 -2.03 -16.22
C HIS A 94 -12.84 -2.65 -14.88
N HIS A 95 -12.14 -3.77 -14.90
CA HIS A 95 -11.59 -4.46 -13.73
C HIS A 95 -12.64 -4.81 -12.66
N GLY A 96 -13.79 -5.35 -13.11
CA GLY A 96 -14.84 -5.83 -12.21
C GLY A 96 -15.58 -4.74 -11.42
N LYS A 97 -15.57 -3.49 -11.88
CA LYS A 97 -16.34 -2.41 -11.24
C LYS A 97 -17.82 -2.52 -11.54
N ILE A 98 -18.65 -2.04 -10.60
CA ILE A 98 -20.10 -2.08 -10.71
C ILE A 98 -20.60 -0.97 -11.66
N TYR A 99 -21.43 -1.37 -12.61
CA TYR A 99 -22.16 -0.49 -13.52
C TYR A 99 -23.65 -0.76 -13.43
N GLU A 100 -24.43 0.30 -13.64
CA GLU A 100 -25.89 0.25 -13.67
C GLU A 100 -26.39 0.35 -15.12
N LYS A 101 -27.33 -0.53 -15.48
CA LYS A 101 -28.05 -0.46 -16.77
C LYS A 101 -29.21 0.51 -16.62
N MET A 102 -29.21 1.58 -17.42
CA MET A 102 -30.33 2.52 -17.50
C MET A 102 -31.43 1.99 -18.42
N ALA A 103 -32.65 2.48 -18.23
CA ALA A 103 -33.81 2.13 -19.07
C ALA A 103 -33.57 2.47 -20.57
N ASP A 104 -32.71 3.44 -20.84
CA ASP A 104 -32.34 3.88 -22.21
C ASP A 104 -31.26 2.99 -22.85
N GLY A 105 -30.87 1.90 -22.23
CA GLY A 105 -29.79 1.02 -22.69
C GLY A 105 -28.38 1.59 -22.50
N THR A 106 -28.24 2.76 -21.92
CA THR A 106 -26.93 3.32 -21.55
C THR A 106 -26.44 2.74 -20.23
N THR A 107 -25.12 2.64 -20.07
CA THR A 107 -24.48 2.16 -18.86
C THR A 107 -23.85 3.34 -18.14
N VAL A 108 -24.17 3.49 -16.85
CA VAL A 108 -23.66 4.58 -16.01
C VAL A 108 -22.99 3.97 -14.78
N ARG A 109 -21.92 4.61 -14.30
CA ARG A 109 -21.28 4.21 -13.06
C ARG A 109 -22.04 4.82 -11.88
N PRO A 110 -22.64 4.00 -11.00
CA PRO A 110 -23.32 4.47 -9.80
C PRO A 110 -22.32 5.03 -8.79
N LEU A 111 -22.80 5.75 -7.78
CA LEU A 111 -21.98 6.12 -6.63
C LEU A 111 -21.72 4.85 -5.80
N ASP A 112 -20.49 4.41 -5.79
CA ASP A 112 -20.03 3.18 -5.13
C ASP A 112 -19.26 3.52 -3.85
N LEU A 113 -19.83 3.15 -2.71
CA LEU A 113 -19.24 3.26 -1.37
C LEU A 113 -18.98 1.87 -0.76
N SER A 114 -18.90 0.84 -1.58
CA SER A 114 -18.73 -0.53 -1.15
C SER A 114 -17.42 -0.74 -0.39
N ILE A 115 -17.44 -1.69 0.53
CA ILE A 115 -16.24 -2.13 1.23
C ILE A 115 -15.55 -3.16 0.34
N THR A 116 -14.57 -2.70 -0.43
CA THR A 116 -13.73 -3.57 -1.25
C THR A 116 -12.65 -4.26 -0.40
N LYS A 117 -11.98 -5.25 -0.96
CA LYS A 117 -10.84 -5.94 -0.36
C LYS A 117 -9.78 -4.95 0.16
N THR A 118 -9.46 -3.90 -0.62
CA THR A 118 -8.51 -2.86 -0.25
C THR A 118 -8.99 -2.06 0.98
N VAL A 119 -10.26 -1.64 1.00
CA VAL A 119 -10.84 -0.89 2.12
C VAL A 119 -10.89 -1.75 3.38
N ALA A 120 -11.31 -3.01 3.27
CA ALA A 120 -11.34 -3.94 4.39
C ALA A 120 -9.94 -4.13 5.00
N GLN A 121 -8.91 -4.27 4.17
CA GLN A 121 -7.53 -4.38 4.66
C GLN A 121 -7.05 -3.11 5.36
N ILE A 122 -7.41 -1.91 4.89
CA ILE A 122 -7.10 -0.66 5.59
C ILE A 122 -7.68 -0.66 6.99
N TRP A 123 -8.95 -1.06 7.16
CA TRP A 123 -9.56 -1.17 8.48
C TRP A 123 -8.81 -2.15 9.39
N ILE A 124 -8.44 -3.31 8.87
CA ILE A 124 -7.66 -4.31 9.62
C ILE A 124 -6.31 -3.71 10.06
N VAL A 125 -5.58 -3.04 9.15
CA VAL A 125 -4.31 -2.37 9.47
C VAL A 125 -4.50 -1.34 10.58
N VAL A 126 -5.52 -0.49 10.50
CA VAL A 126 -5.81 0.53 11.52
C VAL A 126 -6.07 -0.14 12.88
N PHE A 127 -6.90 -1.19 12.93
CA PHE A 127 -7.17 -1.91 14.18
C PHE A 127 -5.91 -2.58 14.74
N VAL A 128 -5.10 -3.20 13.90
CA VAL A 128 -3.81 -3.81 14.31
C VAL A 128 -2.87 -2.77 14.87
N LEU A 129 -2.71 -1.63 14.21
CA LEU A 129 -1.86 -0.53 14.70
C LEU A 129 -2.35 0.00 16.04
N ILE A 130 -3.64 0.29 16.17
CA ILE A 130 -4.22 0.75 17.44
C ILE A 130 -3.96 -0.28 18.55
N ALA A 131 -4.20 -1.56 18.29
CA ALA A 131 -3.99 -2.62 19.27
C ALA A 131 -2.51 -2.74 19.69
N VAL A 132 -1.58 -2.68 18.73
CA VAL A 132 -0.13 -2.73 18.97
C VAL A 132 0.31 -1.54 19.81
N PHE A 133 -0.03 -0.31 19.39
CA PHE A 133 0.41 0.89 20.11
C PHE A 133 -0.24 1.01 21.49
N LEU A 134 -1.50 0.66 21.66
CA LEU A 134 -2.14 0.63 22.98
C LEU A 134 -1.52 -0.44 23.88
N SER A 135 -1.14 -1.59 23.34
CA SER A 135 -0.44 -2.63 24.10
C SER A 135 0.95 -2.17 24.55
N CYS A 136 1.70 -1.52 23.67
CA CYS A 136 2.97 -0.90 24.01
C CYS A 136 2.79 0.22 25.07
N ALA A 137 1.83 1.11 24.89
CA ALA A 137 1.55 2.21 25.83
C ALA A 137 1.14 1.69 27.23
N ARG A 138 0.36 0.59 27.31
CA ARG A 138 0.01 -0.06 28.59
C ARG A 138 1.23 -0.58 29.33
N TRP A 139 2.24 -1.06 28.60
CA TRP A 139 3.48 -1.56 29.22
C TRP A 139 4.25 -0.44 29.94
N TYR A 140 4.24 0.80 29.41
CA TYR A 140 4.88 1.96 30.03
C TYR A 140 4.07 2.56 31.20
N LYS A 141 2.76 2.32 31.25
CA LYS A 141 1.90 2.88 32.28
C LYS A 141 2.29 2.40 33.67
N GLY A 142 2.68 3.29 34.55
CA GLY A 142 3.08 2.99 35.94
C GLY A 142 4.53 2.55 36.11
N LYS A 143 5.38 2.71 35.09
CA LYS A 143 6.83 2.45 35.21
C LYS A 143 7.58 3.78 35.26
N ASP A 144 8.53 3.86 36.17
CA ASP A 144 9.42 5.01 36.28
C ASP A 144 10.45 5.02 35.14
N GLU A 145 10.95 6.21 34.78
CA GLU A 145 11.98 6.43 33.74
C GLU A 145 13.27 5.63 33.99
N ARG A 146 13.54 5.21 35.25
CA ARG A 146 14.70 4.41 35.66
C ARG A 146 14.45 2.90 35.62
N SER A 147 13.28 2.46 35.20
CA SER A 147 12.96 1.03 35.08
C SER A 147 13.77 0.38 33.93
N LYS A 148 13.92 -0.96 33.99
CA LYS A 148 14.60 -1.70 32.92
C LYS A 148 13.97 -1.41 31.55
N ALA A 149 14.83 -1.22 30.54
CA ALA A 149 14.40 -1.10 29.16
C ALA A 149 13.48 -2.25 28.74
N PRO A 150 12.45 -1.99 27.93
CA PRO A 150 11.54 -3.05 27.47
C PRO A 150 12.28 -4.09 26.65
N GLY A 151 11.94 -5.37 26.90
CA GLY A 151 12.46 -6.50 26.12
C GLY A 151 11.39 -7.05 25.16
N GLY A 152 11.84 -7.92 24.24
CA GLY A 152 10.94 -8.60 23.31
C GLY A 152 10.29 -7.64 22.30
N PHE A 153 9.00 -7.85 22.03
CA PHE A 153 8.25 -7.10 21.02
C PHE A 153 8.16 -5.59 21.32
N VAL A 154 7.91 -5.22 22.59
CA VAL A 154 7.83 -3.82 23.00
C VAL A 154 9.17 -3.10 22.78
N GLY A 155 10.30 -3.73 23.11
CA GLY A 155 11.62 -3.16 22.86
C GLY A 155 11.94 -3.02 21.37
N MET A 156 11.48 -3.93 20.53
CA MET A 156 11.58 -3.82 19.08
C MET A 156 10.77 -2.63 18.56
N MET A 157 9.52 -2.47 19.01
CA MET A 157 8.68 -1.33 18.63
C MET A 157 9.25 0.00 19.10
N GLU A 158 9.81 0.04 20.33
CA GLU A 158 10.50 1.23 20.83
C GLU A 158 11.68 1.62 19.94
N MET A 159 12.51 0.64 19.54
CA MET A 159 13.64 0.86 18.65
C MET A 159 13.17 1.47 17.31
N PHE A 160 12.12 0.93 16.69
CA PHE A 160 11.58 1.50 15.45
C PHE A 160 11.06 2.91 15.63
N VAL A 161 10.26 3.17 16.70
CA VAL A 161 9.73 4.50 16.98
C VAL A 161 10.85 5.49 17.19
N MET A 162 11.85 5.15 18.02
CA MET A 162 12.97 6.07 18.33
C MET A 162 13.86 6.31 17.11
N THR A 163 14.16 5.31 16.30
CA THR A 163 14.93 5.49 15.06
C THR A 163 14.21 6.47 14.11
N ILE A 164 12.90 6.29 13.88
CA ILE A 164 12.17 7.20 12.99
C ILE A 164 12.03 8.60 13.63
N TYR A 165 11.82 8.68 14.93
CA TYR A 165 11.65 9.92 15.64
C TYR A 165 12.93 10.76 15.68
N ASP A 166 14.07 10.17 16.07
CA ASP A 166 15.33 10.87 16.23
C ASP A 166 16.10 11.04 14.91
N ASP A 167 16.27 9.93 14.14
CA ASP A 167 17.13 9.92 12.98
C ASP A 167 16.44 10.48 11.72
N VAL A 168 15.11 10.42 11.66
CA VAL A 168 14.35 10.89 10.48
C VAL A 168 13.64 12.20 10.79
N ILE A 169 12.74 12.23 11.75
CA ILE A 169 11.84 13.37 11.95
C ILE A 169 12.60 14.55 12.57
N LYS A 170 13.26 14.33 13.68
CA LYS A 170 14.00 15.35 14.40
C LYS A 170 15.18 15.90 13.59
N ALA A 171 15.91 15.00 12.91
CA ALA A 171 17.04 15.37 12.06
C ALA A 171 16.61 16.19 10.82
N SER A 172 15.45 15.91 10.23
CA SER A 172 14.98 16.57 9.00
C SER A 172 14.26 17.89 9.25
N ILE A 173 13.44 17.98 10.31
CA ILE A 173 12.62 19.17 10.61
C ILE A 173 13.35 20.14 11.56
N GLY A 174 14.26 19.62 12.37
CA GLY A 174 14.99 20.40 13.38
C GLY A 174 14.31 20.40 14.75
N GLU A 175 15.11 20.63 15.80
CA GLU A 175 14.69 20.48 17.21
C GLU A 175 13.55 21.42 17.64
N LYS A 176 13.37 22.55 16.96
CA LYS A 176 12.37 23.55 17.34
C LYS A 176 10.95 23.19 16.87
N HIS A 177 10.81 22.63 15.67
CA HIS A 177 9.53 22.52 14.97
C HIS A 177 9.01 21.09 14.77
N PHE A 178 9.78 20.06 15.11
CA PHE A 178 9.43 18.66 14.78
C PHE A 178 8.25 18.07 15.58
N LYS A 179 8.02 18.56 16.82
CA LYS A 179 7.05 17.97 17.75
C LYS A 179 5.62 17.84 17.20
N PRO A 180 5.02 18.86 16.56
CA PRO A 180 3.65 18.76 16.04
C PRO A 180 3.54 17.80 14.84
N PHE A 181 4.62 17.58 14.08
CA PHE A 181 4.62 16.72 12.89
C PHE A 181 4.99 15.26 13.20
N ALA A 182 5.63 15.01 14.34
CA ALA A 182 6.08 13.67 14.71
C ALA A 182 4.94 12.63 14.77
N PRO A 183 3.76 12.89 15.36
CA PRO A 183 2.67 11.92 15.37
C PRO A 183 2.17 11.58 13.97
N TYR A 184 2.06 12.59 13.08
CA TYR A 184 1.65 12.38 11.68
C TYR A 184 2.65 11.50 10.93
N LEU A 185 3.94 11.84 10.96
CA LEU A 185 4.98 11.14 10.25
C LEU A 185 5.19 9.70 10.75
N LEU A 186 5.11 9.49 12.08
CA LEU A 186 5.12 8.14 12.66
C LEU A 186 3.91 7.32 12.20
N THR A 187 2.72 7.94 12.18
CA THR A 187 1.51 7.27 11.70
C THR A 187 1.65 6.85 10.23
N VAL A 188 2.16 7.74 9.38
CA VAL A 188 2.40 7.44 7.96
C VAL A 188 3.41 6.30 7.80
N PHE A 189 4.51 6.34 8.54
CA PHE A 189 5.51 5.27 8.51
C PHE A 189 4.91 3.92 8.86
N PHE A 190 4.28 3.81 10.02
CA PHE A 190 3.73 2.53 10.48
C PHE A 190 2.55 2.07 9.63
N PHE A 191 1.74 3.00 9.12
CA PHE A 191 0.66 2.66 8.22
C PHE A 191 1.19 2.04 6.91
N ILE A 192 2.13 2.70 6.24
CA ILE A 192 2.73 2.19 4.99
C ILE A 192 3.45 0.86 5.26
N PHE A 193 4.27 0.79 6.30
CA PHE A 193 5.04 -0.41 6.63
C PHE A 193 4.14 -1.61 6.92
N THR A 194 3.14 -1.43 7.80
CA THR A 194 2.21 -2.51 8.18
C THR A 194 1.34 -2.93 7.00
N THR A 195 0.88 -1.97 6.21
CA THR A 195 0.06 -2.24 5.02
C THR A 195 0.83 -3.05 3.98
N ASN A 196 2.07 -2.67 3.69
CA ASN A 196 2.94 -3.39 2.77
C ASN A 196 3.25 -4.79 3.29
N LEU A 197 3.58 -4.92 4.59
CA LEU A 197 3.89 -6.21 5.20
C LEU A 197 2.68 -7.15 5.19
N LEU A 198 1.48 -6.66 5.50
CA LEU A 198 0.26 -7.46 5.42
C LEU A 198 -0.11 -7.80 3.96
N GLY A 199 0.18 -6.91 3.02
CA GLY A 199 -0.01 -7.18 1.58
C GLY A 199 0.78 -8.38 1.08
N LEU A 200 1.96 -8.64 1.65
CA LEU A 200 2.81 -9.80 1.33
C LEU A 200 2.29 -11.13 1.87
N LEU A 201 1.41 -11.10 2.87
CA LEU A 201 0.83 -12.33 3.43
C LEU A 201 -0.31 -12.80 2.52
N PRO A 202 -0.21 -13.98 1.89
CA PRO A 202 -1.22 -14.46 0.96
C PRO A 202 -2.48 -15.01 1.66
N ILE A 203 -2.47 -15.06 2.99
CA ILE A 203 -3.53 -15.62 3.83
C ILE A 203 -4.28 -14.48 4.50
N PHE A 204 -5.61 -14.63 4.60
CA PHE A 204 -6.43 -13.73 5.42
C PHE A 204 -5.79 -13.52 6.83
N PRO A 205 -5.62 -12.29 7.31
CA PRO A 205 -6.19 -11.02 6.83
C PRO A 205 -5.27 -10.21 5.87
N GLY A 206 -4.39 -10.85 5.13
CA GLY A 206 -3.47 -10.23 4.17
C GLY A 206 -3.92 -10.39 2.71
N GLY A 207 -2.98 -10.16 1.78
CA GLY A 207 -3.15 -10.43 0.35
C GLY A 207 -3.83 -9.34 -0.47
N ALA A 208 -4.19 -8.18 0.11
CA ALA A 208 -4.59 -7.03 -0.69
C ALA A 208 -3.40 -6.07 -0.86
N ASN A 209 -3.12 -5.70 -2.10
CA ASN A 209 -2.07 -4.74 -2.44
C ASN A 209 -2.59 -3.30 -2.29
N VAL A 210 -2.74 -2.83 -1.03
CA VAL A 210 -3.34 -1.51 -0.73
C VAL A 210 -2.51 -0.36 -1.31
N THR A 211 -1.20 -0.39 -1.15
CA THR A 211 -0.30 0.66 -1.68
C THR A 211 -0.02 0.50 -3.18
N GLY A 212 -0.38 -0.62 -3.78
CA GLY A 212 -0.50 -0.81 -5.23
C GLY A 212 -1.78 -0.20 -5.81
N ASN A 213 -2.65 0.38 -4.98
CA ASN A 213 -3.79 1.17 -5.45
C ASN A 213 -3.38 2.65 -5.53
N ILE A 214 -3.39 3.21 -6.75
CA ILE A 214 -2.96 4.59 -7.00
C ILE A 214 -3.78 5.62 -6.23
N ASN A 215 -5.06 5.36 -5.94
CA ASN A 215 -5.90 6.28 -5.19
C ASN A 215 -5.43 6.42 -3.73
N ILE A 216 -4.98 5.32 -3.12
CA ILE A 216 -4.49 5.31 -1.73
C ILE A 216 -3.15 6.05 -1.64
N THR A 217 -2.23 5.76 -2.56
CA THR A 217 -0.92 6.43 -2.59
C THR A 217 -1.04 7.90 -2.95
N LEU A 218 -1.98 8.26 -3.83
CA LEU A 218 -2.33 9.66 -4.12
C LEU A 218 -2.88 10.35 -2.87
N PHE A 219 -3.78 9.71 -2.13
CA PHE A 219 -4.33 10.28 -0.89
C PHE A 219 -3.23 10.53 0.15
N LEU A 220 -2.31 9.59 0.37
CA LEU A 220 -1.17 9.78 1.27
C LEU A 220 -0.26 10.94 0.83
N ALA A 221 0.01 11.04 -0.46
CA ALA A 221 0.81 12.12 -1.02
C ALA A 221 0.10 13.48 -0.90
N LEU A 222 -1.22 13.52 -1.09
CA LEU A 222 -2.04 14.72 -0.88
C LEU A 222 -2.05 15.14 0.59
N CYS A 223 -2.14 14.22 1.54
CA CYS A 223 -2.01 14.53 2.97
C CYS A 223 -0.66 15.19 3.29
N THR A 224 0.43 14.67 2.71
CA THR A 224 1.76 15.28 2.85
C THR A 224 1.83 16.66 2.20
N MET A 225 1.26 16.83 1.00
CA MET A 225 1.18 18.12 0.32
C MET A 225 0.40 19.15 1.16
N VAL A 226 -0.73 18.75 1.72
CA VAL A 226 -1.54 19.59 2.61
C VAL A 226 -0.74 19.97 3.87
N ALA A 227 -0.04 19.01 4.49
CA ALA A 227 0.80 19.28 5.66
C ALA A 227 1.91 20.28 5.35
N ILE A 228 2.60 20.15 4.21
CA ILE A 228 3.67 21.08 3.78
C ILE A 228 3.09 22.50 3.57
N ASN A 229 2.00 22.62 2.82
CA ASN A 229 1.46 23.92 2.41
C ASN A 229 0.68 24.64 3.51
N LEU A 230 -0.06 23.92 4.37
CA LEU A 230 -0.82 24.54 5.48
C LEU A 230 0.09 25.02 6.61
N PHE A 231 1.16 24.30 6.87
CA PHE A 231 2.08 24.63 7.95
C PHE A 231 3.36 25.34 7.46
N GLY A 232 3.46 25.63 6.15
CA GLY A 232 4.58 26.37 5.59
C GLY A 232 4.67 27.80 6.13
N ASN A 233 5.90 28.22 6.48
CA ASN A 233 6.18 29.59 6.96
C ASN A 233 5.98 30.62 5.83
N LYS A 234 5.88 31.90 6.23
CA LYS A 234 5.77 33.00 5.25
C LYS A 234 6.94 33.05 4.28
N GLU A 235 8.11 32.65 4.75
CA GLU A 235 9.34 32.60 3.95
C GLU A 235 9.28 31.51 2.87
N TYR A 236 8.71 30.34 3.20
CA TYR A 236 8.45 29.28 2.23
C TYR A 236 7.59 29.80 1.06
N TRP A 237 6.51 30.53 1.35
CA TRP A 237 5.66 31.11 0.32
C TRP A 237 6.36 32.23 -0.44
N LYS A 238 7.17 33.05 0.25
CA LYS A 238 8.00 34.08 -0.38
C LYS A 238 9.02 33.44 -1.35
N GLU A 239 9.64 32.33 -0.96
CA GLU A 239 10.60 31.59 -1.81
C GLU A 239 9.95 31.02 -3.05
N ILE A 240 8.73 30.50 -2.96
CA ILE A 240 7.98 30.00 -4.13
C ILE A 240 7.63 31.11 -5.11
N PHE A 241 7.11 32.25 -4.63
CA PHE A 241 6.64 33.33 -5.50
C PHE A 241 7.74 34.37 -5.84
N TRP A 242 8.70 34.53 -4.94
CA TRP A 242 9.76 35.52 -5.08
C TRP A 242 11.12 35.00 -4.59
N PRO A 243 11.69 33.98 -5.23
CA PRO A 243 12.95 33.37 -4.81
C PRO A 243 14.11 34.36 -4.82
N GLU A 244 15.11 34.18 -3.96
CA GLU A 244 16.29 35.04 -3.86
C GLU A 244 17.34 34.72 -4.92
N VAL A 245 16.98 34.92 -6.20
CA VAL A 245 17.82 34.72 -7.37
C VAL A 245 17.98 36.03 -8.14
N PRO A 246 18.94 36.16 -9.06
CA PRO A 246 19.11 37.35 -9.89
C PRO A 246 17.82 37.71 -10.67
N ILE A 247 17.58 39.02 -10.83
CA ILE A 247 16.36 39.59 -11.44
C ILE A 247 16.08 39.01 -12.84
N PHE A 248 17.08 38.64 -13.58
CA PHE A 248 16.97 38.00 -14.90
C PHE A 248 16.16 36.66 -14.82
N LEU A 249 16.34 35.87 -13.78
CA LEU A 249 15.62 34.61 -13.56
C LEU A 249 14.25 34.76 -12.90
N LYS A 250 14.00 35.91 -12.23
CA LYS A 250 12.73 36.20 -11.56
C LYS A 250 11.68 36.78 -12.48
N ALA A 251 12.04 37.73 -13.34
CA ALA A 251 11.09 38.63 -13.93
C ALA A 251 11.14 38.73 -15.46
N TYR A 252 12.30 38.57 -16.10
CA TYR A 252 12.41 38.86 -17.53
C TYR A 252 13.21 37.80 -18.33
N PRO A 253 12.71 37.37 -19.51
CA PRO A 253 11.39 37.64 -20.10
C PRO A 253 10.29 36.77 -19.57
N VAL A 254 10.64 35.70 -18.85
CA VAL A 254 9.70 34.76 -18.22
C VAL A 254 10.14 34.54 -16.78
N PRO A 255 9.24 34.54 -15.78
CA PRO A 255 9.55 34.26 -14.39
C PRO A 255 9.83 32.75 -14.20
N LEU A 256 10.97 32.30 -14.73
CA LEU A 256 11.32 30.86 -14.82
C LEU A 256 11.38 30.21 -13.43
N MET A 257 12.04 30.86 -12.48
CA MET A 257 12.26 30.29 -11.15
C MET A 257 10.97 30.16 -10.33
N PRO A 258 10.11 31.19 -10.22
CA PRO A 258 8.81 31.06 -9.58
C PRO A 258 7.93 29.98 -10.21
N VAL A 259 7.98 29.83 -11.53
CA VAL A 259 7.23 28.79 -12.25
C VAL A 259 7.75 27.40 -11.86
N ILE A 260 9.07 27.19 -11.83
CA ILE A 260 9.67 25.91 -11.43
C ILE A 260 9.32 25.57 -9.97
N GLU A 261 9.44 26.53 -9.04
CA GLU A 261 9.12 26.32 -7.63
C GLU A 261 7.62 26.02 -7.43
N PHE A 262 6.75 26.74 -8.14
CA PHE A 262 5.32 26.47 -8.10
C PHE A 262 4.98 25.04 -8.58
N PHE A 263 5.55 24.60 -9.70
CA PHE A 263 5.41 23.21 -10.14
C PHE A 263 6.03 22.23 -9.14
N GLY A 264 7.10 22.61 -8.46
CA GLY A 264 7.75 21.85 -7.40
C GLY A 264 6.80 21.43 -6.27
N VAL A 265 5.85 22.29 -5.91
CA VAL A 265 4.82 22.01 -4.90
C VAL A 265 4.00 20.76 -5.25
N PHE A 266 3.74 20.54 -6.53
CA PHE A 266 2.96 19.38 -7.01
C PHE A 266 3.83 18.18 -7.34
N THR A 267 5.01 18.41 -7.94
CA THR A 267 5.88 17.32 -8.37
C THR A 267 6.50 16.53 -7.22
N LYS A 268 6.77 17.19 -6.07
CA LYS A 268 7.30 16.51 -4.88
C LYS A 268 6.34 15.45 -4.34
N PRO A 269 5.06 15.74 -4.03
CA PRO A 269 4.07 14.74 -3.63
C PRO A 269 3.78 13.71 -4.71
N PHE A 270 3.74 14.13 -5.99
CA PHE A 270 3.56 13.21 -7.11
C PHE A 270 4.66 12.17 -7.19
N ALA A 271 5.92 12.57 -7.00
CA ALA A 271 7.05 11.64 -6.96
C ALA A 271 6.96 10.64 -5.81
N LEU A 272 6.46 11.07 -4.62
CA LEU A 272 6.20 10.17 -3.49
C LEU A 272 5.12 9.13 -3.84
N MET A 273 4.02 9.57 -4.44
CA MET A 273 2.93 8.72 -4.89
C MET A 273 3.42 7.65 -5.88
N VAL A 274 4.06 8.08 -6.97
CA VAL A 274 4.52 7.19 -8.04
C VAL A 274 5.53 6.17 -7.50
N ARG A 275 6.46 6.60 -6.66
CA ARG A 275 7.48 5.71 -6.09
C ARG A 275 6.84 4.60 -5.25
N LEU A 276 5.91 4.95 -4.35
CA LEU A 276 5.25 3.97 -3.48
C LEU A 276 4.40 3.01 -4.31
N PHE A 277 3.57 3.55 -5.21
CA PHE A 277 2.72 2.77 -6.10
C PHE A 277 3.52 1.82 -7.00
N ALA A 278 4.50 2.36 -7.75
CA ALA A 278 5.23 1.58 -8.74
C ALA A 278 6.03 0.43 -8.13
N ASN A 279 6.70 0.67 -7.00
CA ASN A 279 7.50 -0.37 -6.37
C ASN A 279 6.63 -1.53 -5.85
N MET A 280 5.50 -1.22 -5.20
CA MET A 280 4.62 -2.26 -4.67
C MET A 280 3.88 -3.01 -5.78
N MET A 281 3.45 -2.30 -6.82
CA MET A 281 2.82 -2.92 -7.99
C MET A 281 3.80 -3.85 -8.73
N ALA A 282 5.03 -3.38 -8.95
CA ALA A 282 6.06 -4.16 -9.63
C ALA A 282 6.48 -5.41 -8.83
N GLY A 283 6.66 -5.28 -7.50
CA GLY A 283 7.04 -6.40 -6.63
C GLY A 283 6.00 -7.52 -6.68
N HIS A 284 4.73 -7.21 -6.45
CA HIS A 284 3.64 -8.17 -6.52
C HIS A 284 3.49 -8.78 -7.91
N ALA A 285 3.63 -7.98 -8.98
CA ALA A 285 3.57 -8.47 -10.35
C ALA A 285 4.67 -9.50 -10.65
N ILE A 286 5.90 -9.29 -10.16
CA ILE A 286 7.02 -10.21 -10.33
C ILE A 286 6.75 -11.53 -9.60
N ILE A 287 6.29 -11.49 -8.34
CA ILE A 287 5.96 -12.70 -7.57
C ILE A 287 4.87 -13.51 -8.27
N LEU A 288 3.78 -12.85 -8.70
CA LEU A 288 2.71 -13.51 -9.44
C LEU A 288 3.21 -14.10 -10.77
N SER A 289 4.08 -13.39 -11.48
CA SER A 289 4.68 -13.89 -12.73
C SER A 289 5.49 -15.17 -12.50
N PHE A 290 6.31 -15.23 -11.44
CA PHE A 290 7.01 -16.49 -11.10
C PHE A 290 6.06 -17.62 -10.72
N THR A 291 4.97 -17.31 -10.04
CA THR A 291 3.92 -18.30 -9.74
C THR A 291 3.27 -18.82 -11.02
N CYS A 292 2.96 -17.96 -11.99
CA CYS A 292 2.43 -18.39 -13.30
C CYS A 292 3.42 -19.27 -14.06
N VAL A 293 4.73 -19.00 -13.97
CA VAL A 293 5.77 -19.83 -14.61
C VAL A 293 5.77 -21.26 -14.04
N ILE A 294 5.42 -21.47 -12.77
CA ILE A 294 5.29 -22.81 -12.17
C ILE A 294 4.21 -23.61 -12.92
N PHE A 295 3.06 -23.02 -13.18
CA PHE A 295 1.97 -23.67 -13.91
C PHE A 295 2.35 -23.94 -15.37
N LEU A 296 3.00 -22.98 -16.04
CA LEU A 296 3.47 -23.15 -17.40
C LEU A 296 4.48 -24.30 -17.52
N GLY A 297 5.35 -24.48 -16.54
CA GLY A 297 6.34 -25.55 -16.51
C GLY A 297 5.72 -26.95 -16.58
N TRP A 298 4.59 -27.17 -15.93
CA TRP A 298 3.87 -28.44 -15.97
C TRP A 298 3.26 -28.75 -17.34
N SER A 299 2.83 -27.74 -18.09
CA SER A 299 2.26 -27.93 -19.44
C SER A 299 3.32 -28.32 -20.48
N MET A 300 4.61 -28.07 -20.24
CA MET A 300 5.72 -28.35 -21.16
C MET A 300 6.31 -29.77 -21.02
N GLY A 301 5.84 -30.55 -20.06
CA GLY A 301 6.29 -31.92 -19.80
C GLY A 301 7.01 -32.11 -18.47
N VAL A 302 6.91 -33.33 -17.92
CA VAL A 302 7.30 -33.63 -16.52
C VAL A 302 8.77 -33.32 -16.24
N GLY A 303 9.70 -33.68 -17.10
CA GLY A 303 11.14 -33.46 -16.85
C GLY A 303 11.53 -31.99 -16.85
N PHE A 304 11.02 -31.20 -17.79
CA PHE A 304 11.25 -29.77 -17.89
C PHE A 304 10.51 -29.02 -16.78
N GLY A 305 9.27 -29.46 -16.49
CA GLY A 305 8.45 -28.89 -15.42
C GLY A 305 9.10 -28.95 -14.06
N ILE A 306 9.72 -30.07 -13.66
CA ILE A 306 10.42 -30.21 -12.38
C ILE A 306 11.57 -29.21 -12.27
N GLY A 307 12.41 -29.09 -13.30
CA GLY A 307 13.54 -28.16 -13.30
C GLY A 307 13.10 -26.70 -13.23
N LEU A 308 12.11 -26.30 -14.03
CA LEU A 308 11.59 -24.94 -14.06
C LEU A 308 10.91 -24.56 -12.74
N ASN A 309 10.13 -25.48 -12.17
CA ASN A 309 9.46 -25.28 -10.89
C ASN A 309 10.47 -25.10 -9.74
N PHE A 310 11.54 -25.89 -9.69
CA PHE A 310 12.57 -25.73 -8.68
C PHE A 310 13.22 -24.33 -8.73
N VAL A 311 13.56 -23.87 -9.93
CA VAL A 311 14.11 -22.50 -10.13
C VAL A 311 13.09 -21.44 -9.74
N SER A 312 11.83 -21.57 -10.19
CA SER A 312 10.76 -20.61 -9.87
C SER A 312 10.49 -20.50 -8.37
N ILE A 313 10.51 -21.61 -7.65
CA ILE A 313 10.33 -21.62 -6.19
C ILE A 313 11.46 -20.85 -5.49
N ILE A 314 12.71 -21.10 -5.87
CA ILE A 314 13.86 -20.38 -5.30
C ILE A 314 13.76 -18.88 -5.60
N MET A 315 13.40 -18.51 -6.85
CA MET A 315 13.26 -17.11 -7.24
C MET A 315 12.10 -16.43 -6.51
N THR A 316 10.97 -17.10 -6.36
CA THR A 316 9.83 -16.58 -5.60
C THR A 316 10.20 -16.34 -4.14
N LEU A 317 10.89 -17.28 -3.49
CA LEU A 317 11.36 -17.12 -2.11
C LEU A 317 12.33 -15.94 -1.98
N PHE A 318 13.28 -15.82 -2.91
CA PHE A 318 14.21 -14.70 -2.94
C PHE A 318 13.50 -13.36 -3.13
N MET A 319 12.54 -13.29 -4.07
CA MET A 319 11.75 -12.08 -4.31
C MET A 319 10.90 -11.69 -3.10
N ASN A 320 10.28 -12.64 -2.42
CA ASN A 320 9.54 -12.36 -1.18
C ASN A 320 10.45 -11.75 -0.09
N CYS A 321 11.67 -12.25 0.07
CA CYS A 321 12.63 -11.66 1.02
C CYS A 321 13.02 -10.22 0.62
N LEU A 322 13.23 -9.97 -0.68
CA LEU A 322 13.49 -8.62 -1.18
C LEU A 322 12.30 -7.71 -0.97
N GLU A 323 11.08 -8.19 -1.19
CA GLU A 323 9.87 -7.37 -1.05
C GLU A 323 9.60 -6.96 0.40
N VAL A 324 9.92 -7.82 1.39
CA VAL A 324 9.91 -7.42 2.81
C VAL A 324 10.89 -6.27 3.07
N LEU A 325 12.10 -6.34 2.51
CA LEU A 325 13.08 -5.25 2.61
C LEU A 325 12.56 -3.98 1.93
N VAL A 326 12.01 -4.11 0.73
CA VAL A 326 11.43 -2.99 -0.03
C VAL A 326 10.25 -2.37 0.72
N ALA A 327 9.39 -3.17 1.35
CA ALA A 327 8.28 -2.69 2.18
C ALA A 327 8.76 -1.74 3.30
N PHE A 328 9.84 -2.12 3.99
CA PHE A 328 10.47 -1.27 5.00
C PHE A 328 11.09 -0.01 4.39
N VAL A 329 11.91 -0.15 3.35
CA VAL A 329 12.60 0.96 2.69
C VAL A 329 11.59 1.96 2.11
N GLN A 330 10.46 1.51 1.56
CA GLN A 330 9.43 2.41 1.03
C GLN A 330 8.77 3.25 2.13
N ALA A 331 8.40 2.63 3.26
CA ALA A 331 7.87 3.35 4.41
C ALA A 331 8.88 4.38 4.93
N TYR A 332 10.15 3.98 5.05
CA TYR A 332 11.24 4.83 5.50
C TYR A 332 11.46 6.03 4.57
N VAL A 333 11.62 5.78 3.26
CA VAL A 333 11.89 6.83 2.27
C VAL A 333 10.71 7.79 2.11
N PHE A 334 9.47 7.27 2.12
CA PHE A 334 8.28 8.13 2.08
C PHE A 334 8.25 9.08 3.28
N THR A 335 8.49 8.57 4.49
CA THR A 335 8.50 9.35 5.73
C THR A 335 9.66 10.33 5.76
N LEU A 336 10.87 9.90 5.36
CA LEU A 336 12.06 10.75 5.29
C LEU A 336 11.84 11.93 4.35
N LEU A 337 11.37 11.68 3.12
CA LEU A 337 11.15 12.76 2.17
C LEU A 337 10.02 13.69 2.60
N SER A 338 8.94 13.15 3.20
CA SER A 338 7.89 13.97 3.78
C SER A 338 8.43 14.86 4.91
N ALA A 339 9.27 14.31 5.79
CA ALA A 339 9.93 15.08 6.87
C ALA A 339 10.86 16.17 6.32
N VAL A 340 11.66 15.84 5.30
CA VAL A 340 12.55 16.81 4.63
C VAL A 340 11.74 17.94 3.99
N PHE A 341 10.65 17.64 3.29
CA PHE A 341 9.82 18.68 2.66
C PHE A 341 9.11 19.56 3.67
N ILE A 342 8.63 18.98 4.78
CA ILE A 342 8.07 19.75 5.90
C ILE A 342 9.17 20.61 6.56
N GLY A 343 10.37 20.06 6.76
CA GLY A 343 11.49 20.79 7.33
C GLY A 343 11.93 21.99 6.49
N LEU A 344 11.96 21.82 5.15
CA LEU A 344 12.22 22.93 4.23
C LEU A 344 11.15 24.02 4.30
N ALA A 345 9.87 23.63 4.49
CA ALA A 345 8.77 24.57 4.62
C ALA A 345 8.72 25.30 5.98
N GLN A 346 9.47 24.80 6.98
CA GLN A 346 9.55 25.36 8.35
C GLN A 346 10.85 26.10 8.63
N LYS A 347 11.72 26.25 7.64
CA LYS A 347 13.03 26.89 7.83
C LYS A 347 12.86 28.36 8.19
N ASP A 348 13.41 28.75 9.35
CA ASP A 348 13.50 30.16 9.77
C ASP A 348 14.65 30.86 9.03
N GLU A 349 14.51 32.17 8.74
CA GLU A 349 15.65 33.00 8.30
C GLU A 349 16.73 33.03 9.41
N HIS A 350 17.98 32.84 8.98
CA HIS A 350 19.16 33.12 9.82
C HIS A 350 19.54 34.59 9.74
#